data_4fb447795b207ced4ea3e39471dd0703
#
_entry.id   4fb447795b207ced4ea3e39471dd0703
#
_cell.length_a   1.000
_cell.length_b   1.000
_cell.length_c   1.000
_cell.angle_alpha   90.00
_cell.angle_beta   90.00
_cell.angle_gamma   90.00
#
_symmetry.space_group_name_H-M   'P 1'
#
loop_
_entity.id
_entity.type
_entity.pdbx_description
1 polymer ?
#
loop_
_entity_poly.entity_id
_entity_poly.type
_entity_poly.pdbx_seq_one_letter_code
_entity_poly.pdbx_strand_id
1 'polypeptide(L)'
;MILPSYLLPFVKMSDYIMAVSITGLTASVLLFYYWLKSRKTDAGTAFILSLMFLLAGPMIGQYSGQIMFVDYMPFLCLALIGVDRYFEQEKSGLFTISVFLMIMTSFYFSIGGMLSLVLYGLHRYFEQREGNRVTVRSFLRDGLCFVRSMILAVLMSGFFLVPTALALTGGRSKEQNTSFASFFIPQITVERFAYSIYGIGLTTLVITVLLTGLLYRKYMKRYSHMDV
;
A
#
# COMPACT_ATOMS: atom_id res chain seq x y z
N MET A 1 -18.38 -2.37 -9.13
CA MET A 1 -18.63 -3.79 -9.42
C MET A 1 -19.92 -4.05 -10.24
N ILE A 2 -20.90 -3.17 -10.27
CA ILE A 2 -22.18 -3.37 -10.99
C ILE A 2 -22.03 -3.26 -12.53
N LEU A 3 -21.17 -2.37 -13.02
CA LEU A 3 -21.00 -2.12 -14.46
C LEU A 3 -20.59 -3.37 -15.28
N PRO A 4 -19.62 -4.20 -14.84
CA PRO A 4 -19.22 -5.38 -15.61
C PRO A 4 -20.27 -6.50 -15.63
N SER A 5 -21.17 -6.59 -14.64
CA SER A 5 -22.23 -7.59 -14.63
C SER A 5 -23.27 -7.38 -15.74
N TYR A 6 -23.43 -6.15 -16.19
CA TYR A 6 -24.27 -5.83 -17.37
C TYR A 6 -23.61 -6.17 -18.71
N LEU A 7 -22.27 -6.17 -18.73
CA LEU A 7 -21.49 -6.44 -19.95
C LEU A 7 -21.28 -7.95 -20.19
N LEU A 8 -21.39 -8.76 -19.15
CA LEU A 8 -21.15 -10.21 -19.22
C LEU A 8 -22.33 -11.00 -18.60
N PRO A 9 -23.53 -10.98 -19.23
CA PRO A 9 -24.74 -11.61 -18.68
C PRO A 9 -24.65 -13.14 -18.55
N PHE A 10 -23.62 -13.77 -19.14
CA PHE A 10 -23.42 -15.22 -19.10
C PHE A 10 -22.48 -15.71 -17.99
N VAL A 11 -21.81 -14.79 -17.26
CA VAL A 11 -20.87 -15.15 -16.19
C VAL A 11 -21.57 -15.07 -14.83
N LYS A 12 -21.49 -16.12 -14.03
CA LYS A 12 -22.01 -16.10 -12.66
C LYS A 12 -21.23 -15.05 -11.85
N MET A 13 -21.92 -14.31 -10.99
CA MET A 13 -21.33 -13.27 -10.15
C MET A 13 -20.17 -13.80 -9.29
N SER A 14 -20.27 -15.05 -8.81
CA SER A 14 -19.21 -15.72 -8.05
C SER A 14 -17.92 -15.88 -8.85
N ASP A 15 -18.05 -16.33 -10.11
CA ASP A 15 -16.90 -16.59 -10.99
C ASP A 15 -16.23 -15.28 -11.39
N TYR A 16 -17.04 -14.23 -11.62
CA TYR A 16 -16.53 -12.88 -11.86
C TYR A 16 -15.73 -12.34 -10.66
N ILE A 17 -16.28 -12.45 -9.43
CA ILE A 17 -15.59 -11.99 -8.23
C ILE A 17 -14.27 -12.75 -8.04
N MET A 18 -14.28 -14.06 -8.23
CA MET A 18 -13.07 -14.88 -8.11
C MET A 18 -12.02 -14.49 -9.17
N ALA A 19 -12.42 -14.30 -10.42
CA ALA A 19 -11.54 -13.91 -11.50
C ALA A 19 -10.89 -12.54 -11.25
N VAL A 20 -11.67 -11.55 -10.80
CA VAL A 20 -11.18 -10.21 -10.44
C VAL A 20 -10.18 -10.29 -9.30
N SER A 21 -10.46 -11.11 -8.28
CA SER A 21 -9.58 -11.27 -7.12
C SER A 21 -8.24 -11.91 -7.49
N ILE A 22 -8.27 -13.00 -8.25
CA ILE A 22 -7.04 -13.66 -8.70
C ILE A 22 -6.22 -12.70 -9.58
N THR A 23 -6.88 -11.99 -10.49
CA THR A 23 -6.23 -11.01 -11.36
C THR A 23 -5.64 -9.86 -10.54
N GLY A 24 -6.37 -9.33 -9.56
CA GLY A 24 -5.92 -8.26 -8.67
C GLY A 24 -4.72 -8.70 -7.83
N LEU A 25 -4.75 -9.91 -7.26
CA LEU A 25 -3.65 -10.47 -6.49
C LEU A 25 -2.39 -10.63 -7.37
N THR A 26 -2.56 -11.23 -8.55
CA THR A 26 -1.45 -11.43 -9.49
C THR A 26 -0.87 -10.09 -9.93
N ALA A 27 -1.71 -9.12 -10.27
CA ALA A 27 -1.29 -7.77 -10.65
C ALA A 27 -0.53 -7.08 -9.51
N SER A 28 -0.98 -7.22 -8.26
CA SER A 28 -0.30 -6.65 -7.08
C SER A 28 1.13 -7.19 -6.94
N VAL A 29 1.28 -8.51 -7.04
CA VAL A 29 2.59 -9.17 -6.89
C VAL A 29 3.53 -8.80 -8.03
N LEU A 30 3.03 -8.78 -9.28
CA LEU A 30 3.81 -8.40 -10.44
C LEU A 30 4.25 -6.92 -10.41
N LEU A 31 3.35 -6.02 -10.02
CA LEU A 31 3.66 -4.60 -9.88
C LEU A 31 4.65 -4.36 -8.74
N PHE A 32 4.52 -5.08 -7.63
CA PHE A 32 5.45 -5.00 -6.52
C PHE A 32 6.84 -5.51 -6.92
N TYR A 33 6.91 -6.65 -7.62
CA TYR A 33 8.16 -7.15 -8.19
C TYR A 33 8.81 -6.14 -9.14
N TYR A 34 8.01 -5.58 -10.06
CA TYR A 34 8.49 -4.57 -10.99
C TYR A 34 9.02 -3.33 -10.28
N TRP A 35 8.31 -2.86 -9.24
CA TRP A 35 8.76 -1.74 -8.41
C TRP A 35 10.11 -2.03 -7.74
N LEU A 36 10.29 -3.21 -7.13
CA LEU A 36 11.56 -3.61 -6.54
C LEU A 36 12.69 -3.66 -7.57
N LYS A 37 12.40 -4.16 -8.77
CA LYS A 37 13.39 -4.19 -9.87
C LYS A 37 13.76 -2.78 -10.34
N SER A 38 12.82 -1.86 -10.41
CA SER A 38 13.10 -0.46 -10.78
C SER A 38 14.01 0.23 -9.74
N ARG A 39 13.98 -0.24 -8.49
CA ARG A 39 14.86 0.20 -7.40
C ARG A 39 16.24 -0.48 -7.41
N LYS A 40 16.61 -1.11 -8.51
CA LYS A 40 17.90 -1.84 -8.70
C LYS A 40 18.12 -2.99 -7.71
N THR A 41 17.05 -3.53 -7.11
CA THR A 41 17.13 -4.71 -6.28
C THR A 41 17.51 -5.92 -7.14
N ASP A 42 18.36 -6.81 -6.60
CA ASP A 42 18.70 -8.06 -7.27
C ASP A 42 17.45 -8.90 -7.56
N ALA A 43 17.48 -9.65 -8.69
CA ALA A 43 16.32 -10.40 -9.15
C ALA A 43 15.86 -11.47 -8.16
N GLY A 44 16.79 -12.16 -7.51
CA GLY A 44 16.49 -13.17 -6.50
C GLY A 44 15.86 -12.56 -5.26
N THR A 45 16.41 -11.46 -4.77
CA THR A 45 15.87 -10.71 -3.62
C THR A 45 14.49 -10.14 -3.94
N ALA A 46 14.31 -9.54 -5.12
CA ALA A 46 13.01 -9.02 -5.55
C ALA A 46 11.95 -10.11 -5.65
N PHE A 47 12.31 -11.29 -6.16
CA PHE A 47 11.41 -12.44 -6.22
C PHE A 47 11.00 -12.93 -4.82
N ILE A 48 11.97 -13.10 -3.90
CA ILE A 48 11.69 -13.53 -2.52
C ILE A 48 10.78 -12.51 -1.81
N LEU A 49 11.07 -11.22 -1.93
CA LEU A 49 10.24 -10.18 -1.29
C LEU A 49 8.83 -10.14 -1.88
N SER A 50 8.68 -10.37 -3.19
CA SER A 50 7.36 -10.45 -3.83
C SER A 50 6.58 -11.70 -3.39
N LEU A 51 7.26 -12.81 -3.18
CA LEU A 51 6.66 -14.02 -2.62
C LEU A 51 6.24 -13.80 -1.16
N MET A 52 7.07 -13.13 -0.36
CA MET A 52 6.72 -12.75 1.01
C MET A 52 5.51 -11.80 1.06
N PHE A 53 5.43 -10.85 0.12
CA PHE A 53 4.27 -9.97 -0.02
C PHE A 53 3.00 -10.77 -0.36
N LEU A 54 3.08 -11.74 -1.28
CA LEU A 54 1.97 -12.64 -1.60
C LEU A 54 1.52 -13.46 -0.38
N LEU A 55 2.47 -13.98 0.40
CA LEU A 55 2.22 -14.83 1.56
C LEU A 55 1.95 -14.04 2.85
N ALA A 56 1.91 -12.70 2.79
CA ALA A 56 1.57 -11.90 3.94
C ALA A 56 0.17 -12.25 4.46
N GLY A 57 0.05 -12.46 5.78
CA GLY A 57 -1.20 -12.89 6.40
C GLY A 57 -2.41 -12.04 6.04
N PRO A 58 -2.32 -10.69 6.05
CA PRO A 58 -3.41 -9.84 5.60
C PRO A 58 -3.81 -10.06 4.14
N MET A 59 -2.87 -10.36 3.24
CA MET A 59 -3.18 -10.64 1.84
C MET A 59 -3.97 -11.93 1.69
N ILE A 60 -3.47 -13.04 2.24
CA ILE A 60 -4.14 -14.34 2.15
C ILE A 60 -5.50 -14.30 2.85
N GLY A 61 -5.55 -13.79 4.07
CA GLY A 61 -6.77 -13.76 4.87
C GLY A 61 -7.87 -12.89 4.26
N GLN A 62 -7.51 -11.75 3.71
CA GLN A 62 -8.46 -10.83 3.10
C GLN A 62 -8.91 -11.32 1.72
N TYR A 63 -8.02 -11.87 0.89
CA TYR A 63 -8.41 -12.44 -0.41
C TYR A 63 -9.30 -13.67 -0.28
N SER A 64 -9.19 -14.44 0.80
CA SER A 64 -10.06 -15.60 1.04
C SER A 64 -11.44 -15.26 1.61
N GLY A 65 -11.53 -14.16 2.39
CA GLY A 65 -12.76 -13.84 3.13
C GLY A 65 -13.43 -12.52 2.75
N GLN A 66 -12.65 -11.50 2.44
CA GLN A 66 -13.14 -10.13 2.25
C GLN A 66 -12.40 -9.42 1.11
N ILE A 67 -12.56 -9.91 -0.08
CA ILE A 67 -11.87 -9.49 -1.31
C ILE A 67 -11.87 -7.97 -1.51
N MET A 68 -12.99 -7.29 -1.23
CA MET A 68 -13.11 -5.85 -1.38
C MET A 68 -12.08 -5.03 -0.60
N PHE A 69 -11.45 -5.62 0.41
CA PHE A 69 -10.46 -4.94 1.24
C PHE A 69 -9.05 -4.98 0.66
N VAL A 70 -8.80 -5.82 -0.32
CA VAL A 70 -7.46 -6.02 -0.91
C VAL A 70 -7.38 -5.55 -2.36
N ASP A 71 -8.53 -5.34 -3.00
CA ASP A 71 -8.60 -4.92 -4.42
C ASP A 71 -7.93 -3.56 -4.70
N TYR A 72 -7.62 -2.77 -3.67
CA TYR A 72 -6.86 -1.52 -3.82
C TYR A 72 -5.34 -1.74 -3.95
N MET A 73 -4.82 -2.93 -3.59
CA MET A 73 -3.39 -3.22 -3.55
C MET A 73 -2.67 -3.07 -4.91
N PRO A 74 -3.23 -3.49 -6.06
CA PRO A 74 -2.59 -3.25 -7.35
C PRO A 74 -2.35 -1.76 -7.60
N PHE A 75 -3.32 -0.92 -7.22
CA PHE A 75 -3.24 0.53 -7.41
C PHE A 75 -2.28 1.17 -6.41
N LEU A 76 -2.15 0.63 -5.19
CA LEU A 76 -1.12 1.03 -4.25
C LEU A 76 0.29 0.72 -4.81
N CYS A 77 0.51 -0.48 -5.33
CA CYS A 77 1.78 -0.86 -5.96
C CYS A 77 2.10 0.03 -7.18
N LEU A 78 1.08 0.34 -7.99
CA LEU A 78 1.22 1.25 -9.11
C LEU A 78 1.53 2.69 -8.64
N ALA A 79 0.94 3.12 -7.52
CA ALA A 79 1.22 4.42 -6.92
C ALA A 79 2.66 4.52 -6.39
N LEU A 80 3.25 3.44 -5.85
CA LEU A 80 4.67 3.40 -5.46
C LEU A 80 5.58 3.67 -6.67
N ILE A 81 5.28 3.04 -7.82
CA ILE A 81 5.98 3.31 -9.08
C ILE A 81 5.74 4.76 -9.53
N GLY A 82 4.53 5.27 -9.31
CA GLY A 82 4.17 6.66 -9.58
C GLY A 82 4.97 7.67 -8.73
N VAL A 83 5.21 7.37 -7.45
CA VAL A 83 6.06 8.16 -6.56
C VAL A 83 7.49 8.19 -7.08
N ASP A 84 8.07 7.05 -7.46
CA ASP A 84 9.42 7.02 -8.01
C ASP A 84 9.53 7.86 -9.29
N ARG A 85 8.57 7.76 -10.21
CA ARG A 85 8.53 8.60 -11.43
C ARG A 85 8.32 10.08 -11.12
N TYR A 86 7.55 10.40 -10.08
CA TYR A 86 7.39 11.78 -9.64
C TYR A 86 8.73 12.40 -9.23
N PHE A 87 9.51 11.68 -8.42
CA PHE A 87 10.80 12.16 -7.96
C PHE A 87 11.90 12.12 -9.05
N GLU A 88 11.87 11.16 -9.97
CA GLU A 88 12.90 11.01 -11.01
C GLU A 88 12.64 11.84 -12.28
N GLN A 89 11.36 12.01 -12.64
CA GLN A 89 10.95 12.60 -13.93
C GLN A 89 10.03 13.82 -13.76
N GLU A 90 9.71 14.23 -12.54
CA GLU A 90 8.73 15.28 -12.23
C GLU A 90 7.31 15.04 -12.81
N LYS A 91 6.98 13.78 -13.13
CA LYS A 91 5.69 13.40 -13.73
C LYS A 91 4.74 12.87 -12.67
N SER A 92 3.71 13.68 -12.34
CA SER A 92 2.71 13.33 -11.32
C SER A 92 1.52 12.52 -11.84
N GLY A 93 1.33 12.41 -13.16
CA GLY A 93 0.11 11.84 -13.74
C GLY A 93 -0.17 10.41 -13.31
N LEU A 94 0.84 9.51 -13.39
CA LEU A 94 0.69 8.12 -12.97
C LEU A 94 0.36 8.03 -11.47
N PHE A 95 1.03 8.83 -10.64
CA PHE A 95 0.80 8.88 -9.21
C PHE A 95 -0.64 9.31 -8.89
N THR A 96 -1.12 10.42 -9.49
CA THR A 96 -2.47 10.94 -9.30
C THR A 96 -3.55 9.93 -9.73
N ILE A 97 -3.39 9.31 -10.92
CA ILE A 97 -4.35 8.32 -11.42
C ILE A 97 -4.36 7.08 -10.54
N SER A 98 -3.22 6.60 -10.09
CA SER A 98 -3.13 5.42 -9.22
C SER A 98 -3.80 5.66 -7.87
N VAL A 99 -3.59 6.83 -7.26
CA VAL A 99 -4.26 7.22 -6.00
C VAL A 99 -5.77 7.36 -6.22
N PHE A 100 -6.21 7.95 -7.33
CA PHE A 100 -7.62 8.02 -7.69
C PHE A 100 -8.26 6.62 -7.80
N LEU A 101 -7.66 5.70 -8.54
CA LEU A 101 -8.15 4.33 -8.69
C LEU A 101 -8.15 3.57 -7.36
N MET A 102 -7.14 3.79 -6.52
CA MET A 102 -7.06 3.23 -5.18
C MET A 102 -8.26 3.66 -4.32
N ILE A 103 -8.61 4.95 -4.33
CA ILE A 103 -9.78 5.49 -3.60
C ILE A 103 -11.08 4.92 -4.16
N MET A 104 -11.21 4.84 -5.49
CA MET A 104 -12.41 4.31 -6.16
C MET A 104 -12.64 2.83 -5.86
N THR A 105 -11.57 2.07 -5.63
CA THR A 105 -11.67 0.63 -5.34
C THR A 105 -12.01 0.36 -3.88
N SER A 106 -11.39 1.07 -2.95
CA SER A 106 -11.63 0.90 -1.52
C SER A 106 -11.41 2.20 -0.75
N PHE A 107 -12.51 2.90 -0.46
CA PHE A 107 -12.48 4.17 0.28
C PHE A 107 -11.78 4.05 1.64
N TYR A 108 -12.17 3.04 2.44
CA TYR A 108 -11.68 2.92 3.81
C TYR A 108 -10.18 2.59 3.88
N PHE A 109 -9.73 1.62 3.10
CA PHE A 109 -8.33 1.17 3.12
C PHE A 109 -7.39 2.08 2.33
N SER A 110 -7.92 2.91 1.43
CA SER A 110 -7.12 3.91 0.71
C SER A 110 -6.49 4.95 1.64
N ILE A 111 -7.09 5.21 2.82
CA ILE A 111 -6.52 6.12 3.82
C ILE A 111 -5.16 5.58 4.31
N GLY A 112 -5.11 4.30 4.68
CA GLY A 112 -3.85 3.65 5.06
C GLY A 112 -2.84 3.59 3.91
N GLY A 113 -3.33 3.34 2.69
CA GLY A 113 -2.52 3.39 1.48
C GLY A 113 -1.93 4.78 1.22
N MET A 114 -2.71 5.85 1.34
CA MET A 114 -2.23 7.22 1.21
C MET A 114 -1.18 7.58 2.27
N LEU A 115 -1.38 7.15 3.52
CA LEU A 115 -0.37 7.34 4.58
C LEU A 115 0.94 6.63 4.23
N SER A 116 0.87 5.40 3.74
CA SER A 116 2.05 4.65 3.30
C SER A 116 2.78 5.34 2.15
N LEU A 117 2.04 5.94 1.20
CA LEU A 117 2.62 6.71 0.10
C LEU A 117 3.28 8.01 0.57
N VAL A 118 2.72 8.67 1.59
CA VAL A 118 3.35 9.86 2.20
C VAL A 118 4.66 9.47 2.88
N LEU A 119 4.66 8.40 3.67
CA LEU A 119 5.88 7.91 4.33
C LEU A 119 6.94 7.50 3.30
N TYR A 120 6.54 6.81 2.24
CA TYR A 120 7.44 6.46 1.15
C TYR A 120 7.96 7.69 0.40
N GLY A 121 7.11 8.67 0.13
CA GLY A 121 7.50 9.95 -0.48
C GLY A 121 8.50 10.72 0.37
N LEU A 122 8.34 10.73 1.70
CA LEU A 122 9.32 11.29 2.63
C LEU A 122 10.65 10.56 2.54
N HIS A 123 10.65 9.23 2.53
CA HIS A 123 11.86 8.44 2.38
C HIS A 123 12.60 8.79 1.07
N ARG A 124 11.87 8.85 -0.06
CA ARG A 124 12.43 9.22 -1.37
C ARG A 124 12.98 10.64 -1.40
N TYR A 125 12.31 11.57 -0.75
CA TYR A 125 12.78 12.95 -0.65
C TYR A 125 14.12 13.03 0.06
N PHE A 126 14.29 12.34 1.19
CA PHE A 126 15.55 12.33 1.92
C PHE A 126 16.65 11.57 1.17
N GLU A 127 16.32 10.46 0.52
CA GLU A 127 17.26 9.69 -0.30
C GLU A 127 17.85 10.55 -1.45
N GLN A 128 17.02 11.33 -2.14
CA GLN A 128 17.50 12.21 -3.21
C GLN A 128 18.35 13.38 -2.72
N ARG A 129 18.20 13.77 -1.47
CA ARG A 129 18.92 14.90 -0.88
C ARG A 129 20.05 14.48 0.05
N GLU A 130 20.45 13.23 0.01
CA GLU A 130 21.57 12.72 0.78
C GLU A 130 22.83 13.53 0.45
N GLY A 131 23.42 14.18 1.46
CA GLY A 131 24.57 15.08 1.32
C GLY A 131 24.25 16.58 1.11
N ASN A 132 23.01 16.97 0.86
CA ASN A 132 22.61 18.36 0.70
C ASN A 132 21.86 18.90 1.94
N ARG A 133 22.13 20.17 2.32
CA ARG A 133 21.38 20.79 3.44
C ARG A 133 19.92 20.99 3.05
N VAL A 134 19.03 20.31 3.76
CA VAL A 134 17.58 20.45 3.60
C VAL A 134 17.14 21.73 4.32
N THR A 135 16.66 22.71 3.58
CA THR A 135 16.04 23.90 4.16
C THR A 135 14.57 23.65 4.38
N VAL A 136 14.03 24.05 5.54
CA VAL A 136 12.58 23.89 5.87
C VAL A 136 11.69 24.44 4.76
N ARG A 137 12.04 25.55 4.16
CA ARG A 137 11.30 26.17 3.05
C ARG A 137 11.24 25.27 1.80
N SER A 138 12.34 24.61 1.43
CA SER A 138 12.36 23.69 0.28
C SER A 138 11.55 22.43 0.59
N PHE A 139 11.69 21.90 1.80
CA PHE A 139 10.92 20.75 2.25
C PHE A 139 9.40 21.00 2.17
N LEU A 140 8.94 22.12 2.70
CA LEU A 140 7.52 22.48 2.66
C LEU A 140 7.01 22.69 1.22
N ARG A 141 7.79 23.35 0.37
CA ARG A 141 7.40 23.57 -1.02
C ARG A 141 7.26 22.24 -1.80
N ASP A 142 8.27 21.40 -1.70
CA ASP A 142 8.31 20.14 -2.44
C ASP A 142 7.27 19.14 -1.87
N GLY A 143 7.09 19.14 -0.55
CA GLY A 143 6.04 18.40 0.13
C GLY A 143 4.63 18.85 -0.29
N LEU A 144 4.38 20.16 -0.39
CA LEU A 144 3.11 20.69 -0.88
C LEU A 144 2.84 20.29 -2.34
N CYS A 145 3.86 20.30 -3.20
CA CYS A 145 3.72 19.83 -4.58
C CYS A 145 3.36 18.35 -4.66
N PHE A 146 3.96 17.52 -3.81
CA PHE A 146 3.63 16.10 -3.71
C PHE A 146 2.19 15.88 -3.21
N VAL A 147 1.82 16.52 -2.11
CA VAL A 147 0.48 16.43 -1.51
C VAL A 147 -0.59 17.00 -2.46
N ARG A 148 -0.27 18.02 -3.26
CA ARG A 148 -1.19 18.54 -4.28
C ARG A 148 -1.67 17.46 -5.25
N SER A 149 -0.79 16.55 -5.68
CA SER A 149 -1.16 15.43 -6.55
C SER A 149 -2.13 14.45 -5.87
N MET A 150 -1.96 14.23 -4.57
CA MET A 150 -2.89 13.41 -3.78
C MET A 150 -4.23 14.12 -3.59
N ILE A 151 -4.22 15.41 -3.27
CA ILE A 151 -5.45 16.22 -3.13
C ILE A 151 -6.22 16.21 -4.45
N LEU A 152 -5.55 16.35 -5.59
CA LEU A 152 -6.19 16.28 -6.89
C LEU A 152 -6.90 14.92 -7.10
N ALA A 153 -6.26 13.80 -6.74
CA ALA A 153 -6.86 12.48 -6.80
C ALA A 153 -8.10 12.36 -5.90
N VAL A 154 -8.04 12.90 -4.68
CA VAL A 154 -9.18 12.95 -3.74
C VAL A 154 -10.32 13.79 -4.32
N LEU A 155 -10.03 14.97 -4.87
CA LEU A 155 -11.03 15.83 -5.50
C LEU A 155 -11.69 15.15 -6.70
N MET A 156 -10.92 14.47 -7.55
CA MET A 156 -11.45 13.67 -8.66
C MET A 156 -12.37 12.54 -8.16
N SER A 157 -12.10 11.98 -6.98
CA SER A 157 -12.94 10.95 -6.35
C SER A 157 -14.16 11.52 -5.64
N GLY A 158 -14.35 12.83 -5.61
CA GLY A 158 -15.40 13.52 -4.86
C GLY A 158 -16.82 13.04 -5.20
N PHE A 159 -17.10 12.71 -6.47
CA PHE A 159 -18.38 12.16 -6.89
C PHE A 159 -18.73 10.82 -6.20
N PHE A 160 -17.74 10.08 -5.75
CA PHE A 160 -17.90 8.82 -5.00
C PHE A 160 -17.79 9.07 -3.48
N LEU A 161 -16.85 9.90 -3.05
CA LEU A 161 -16.58 10.17 -1.65
C LEU A 161 -17.73 10.92 -0.95
N VAL A 162 -18.32 11.91 -1.63
CA VAL A 162 -19.40 12.72 -1.02
C VAL A 162 -20.64 11.88 -0.71
N PRO A 163 -21.22 11.10 -1.66
CA PRO A 163 -22.35 10.23 -1.33
C PRO A 163 -22.02 9.18 -0.27
N THR A 164 -20.79 8.63 -0.30
CA THR A 164 -20.35 7.64 0.69
C THR A 164 -20.27 8.26 2.09
N ALA A 165 -19.70 9.46 2.22
CA ALA A 165 -19.61 10.18 3.47
C ALA A 165 -21.00 10.52 4.02
N LEU A 166 -21.91 11.00 3.17
CA LEU A 166 -23.31 11.29 3.55
C LEU A 166 -24.03 10.02 4.02
N ALA A 167 -23.84 8.89 3.33
CA ALA A 167 -24.43 7.62 3.74
C ALA A 167 -23.89 7.12 5.08
N LEU A 168 -22.60 7.34 5.37
CA LEU A 168 -22.00 6.98 6.65
C LEU A 168 -22.52 7.88 7.80
N THR A 169 -22.71 9.18 7.57
CA THR A 169 -23.23 10.10 8.59
C THR A 169 -24.73 9.90 8.85
N GLY A 170 -25.47 9.44 7.83
CA GLY A 170 -26.93 9.31 7.90
C GLY A 170 -27.49 8.07 8.60
N GLY A 171 -26.72 7.01 8.84
CA GLY A 171 -27.35 5.78 9.30
C GLY A 171 -26.57 4.75 10.07
N ARG A 172 -25.24 4.70 9.95
CA ARG A 172 -24.45 3.63 10.57
C ARG A 172 -23.64 4.02 11.81
N SER A 173 -23.56 5.30 12.13
CA SER A 173 -22.71 5.80 13.23
C SER A 173 -23.40 5.90 14.58
N LYS A 174 -24.64 5.47 14.72
CA LYS A 174 -25.41 5.69 15.97
C LYS A 174 -25.08 4.76 17.13
N GLU A 175 -24.28 3.72 16.97
CA GLU A 175 -24.12 2.72 18.04
C GLU A 175 -22.71 2.50 18.61
N GLN A 176 -21.70 3.23 18.19
CA GLN A 176 -20.41 3.12 18.87
C GLN A 176 -19.83 4.49 19.20
N ASN A 177 -20.04 4.90 20.47
CA ASN A 177 -19.18 5.89 21.14
C ASN A 177 -17.76 5.32 21.27
N THR A 178 -17.08 5.10 20.14
CA THR A 178 -15.66 4.77 20.16
C THR A 178 -14.89 6.03 20.48
N SER A 179 -14.41 6.12 21.71
CA SER A 179 -13.50 7.19 22.12
C SER A 179 -12.31 7.20 21.14
N PHE A 180 -11.89 8.38 20.72
CA PHE A 180 -10.72 8.55 19.85
C PHE A 180 -9.48 7.84 20.42
N ALA A 181 -9.39 7.71 21.74
CA ALA A 181 -8.37 6.95 22.45
C ALA A 181 -8.39 5.43 22.14
N SER A 182 -9.55 4.84 21.80
CA SER A 182 -9.64 3.42 21.49
C SER A 182 -8.97 3.04 20.16
N PHE A 183 -8.73 4.02 19.28
CA PHE A 183 -7.94 3.81 18.06
C PHE A 183 -6.45 3.62 18.33
N PHE A 184 -5.94 4.16 19.43
CA PHE A 184 -4.52 4.10 19.79
C PHE A 184 -4.19 3.01 20.80
N ILE A 185 -5.19 2.41 21.43
CA ILE A 185 -5.00 1.30 22.36
C ILE A 185 -5.30 0.00 21.59
N PRO A 186 -4.29 -0.75 21.15
CA PRO A 186 -4.54 -2.05 20.55
C PRO A 186 -5.16 -2.98 21.59
N GLN A 187 -6.45 -3.27 21.47
CA GLN A 187 -7.11 -4.32 22.25
C GLN A 187 -6.68 -5.72 21.76
N ILE A 188 -5.40 -5.86 21.50
CA ILE A 188 -4.83 -7.12 21.05
C ILE A 188 -4.41 -7.88 22.29
N THR A 189 -5.27 -8.74 22.79
CA THR A 189 -4.87 -9.78 23.73
C THR A 189 -3.94 -10.74 22.98
N VAL A 190 -2.84 -11.17 23.61
CA VAL A 190 -1.84 -12.09 23.02
C VAL A 190 -2.51 -13.33 22.44
N GLU A 191 -3.58 -13.84 23.08
CA GLU A 191 -4.37 -14.98 22.59
C GLU A 191 -5.08 -14.70 21.26
N ARG A 192 -5.70 -13.53 21.09
CA ARG A 192 -6.33 -13.13 19.82
C ARG A 192 -5.32 -12.90 18.72
N PHE A 193 -4.13 -12.46 19.07
CA PHE A 193 -3.05 -12.28 18.10
C PHE A 193 -2.51 -13.63 17.60
N ALA A 194 -2.36 -14.61 18.47
CA ALA A 194 -1.87 -15.96 18.12
C ALA A 194 -2.86 -16.75 17.25
N TYR A 195 -4.16 -16.59 17.47
CA TYR A 195 -5.22 -17.33 16.77
C TYR A 195 -5.89 -16.56 15.64
N SER A 196 -5.54 -15.28 15.44
CA SER A 196 -6.12 -14.49 14.37
C SER A 196 -5.36 -14.69 13.04
N ILE A 197 -6.00 -14.30 11.94
CA ILE A 197 -5.39 -14.21 10.60
C ILE A 197 -4.05 -13.43 10.63
N TYR A 198 -3.88 -12.55 11.61
CA TYR A 198 -2.63 -11.80 11.85
C TYR A 198 -1.50 -12.64 12.42
N GLY A 199 -1.78 -13.81 13.02
CA GLY A 199 -0.75 -14.75 13.48
C GLY A 199 0.13 -15.27 12.36
N ILE A 200 -0.41 -15.38 11.14
CA ILE A 200 0.38 -15.71 9.94
C ILE A 200 1.34 -14.56 9.60
N GLY A 201 0.95 -13.31 9.87
CA GLY A 201 1.82 -12.13 9.69
C GLY A 201 3.02 -12.11 10.64
N LEU A 202 2.93 -12.77 11.79
CA LEU A 202 4.04 -12.86 12.75
C LEU A 202 5.20 -13.70 12.19
N THR A 203 4.90 -14.78 11.46
CA THR A 203 5.92 -15.61 10.79
C THR A 203 6.63 -14.82 9.70
N THR A 204 5.91 -14.01 8.92
CA THR A 204 6.52 -13.13 7.91
C THR A 204 7.36 -12.03 8.56
N LEU A 205 6.94 -11.48 9.69
CA LEU A 205 7.70 -10.48 10.45
C LEU A 205 8.99 -11.07 11.00
N VAL A 206 8.94 -12.26 11.61
CA VAL A 206 10.14 -12.98 12.10
C VAL A 206 11.09 -13.29 10.95
N ILE A 207 10.59 -13.82 9.85
CA ILE A 207 11.41 -14.10 8.66
C ILE A 207 12.01 -12.80 8.10
N THR A 208 11.25 -11.71 8.05
CA THR A 208 11.74 -10.40 7.58
C THR A 208 12.86 -9.88 8.48
N VAL A 209 12.69 -9.94 9.81
CA VAL A 209 13.72 -9.53 10.79
C VAL A 209 14.97 -10.38 10.64
N LEU A 210 14.82 -11.70 10.51
CA LEU A 210 15.94 -12.62 10.31
C LEU A 210 16.68 -12.35 9.01
N LEU A 211 15.96 -12.18 7.89
CA LEU A 211 16.55 -11.85 6.58
C LEU A 211 17.24 -10.50 6.60
N THR A 212 16.62 -9.48 7.18
CA THR A 212 17.21 -8.15 7.33
C THR A 212 18.47 -8.22 8.20
N GLY A 213 18.44 -8.96 9.29
CA GLY A 213 19.60 -9.18 10.14
C GLY A 213 20.74 -9.91 9.43
N LEU A 214 20.43 -10.94 8.63
CA LEU A 214 21.42 -11.67 7.83
C LEU A 214 22.01 -10.80 6.71
N LEU A 215 21.18 -10.01 6.00
CA LEU A 215 21.62 -9.08 4.97
C LEU A 215 22.49 -7.98 5.57
N TYR A 216 22.08 -7.41 6.71
CA TYR A 216 22.86 -6.40 7.43
C TYR A 216 24.23 -6.96 7.86
N ARG A 217 24.28 -8.18 8.40
CA ARG A 217 25.52 -8.85 8.79
C ARG A 217 26.44 -9.13 7.60
N LYS A 218 25.87 -9.51 6.44
CA LYS A 218 26.61 -9.69 5.17
C LYS A 218 27.15 -8.37 4.63
N TYR A 219 26.36 -7.29 4.77
CA TYR A 219 26.74 -5.95 4.34
C TYR A 219 27.87 -5.39 5.19
N MET A 220 27.77 -5.50 6.51
CA MET A 220 28.82 -5.07 7.45
C MET A 220 30.13 -5.85 7.29
N LYS A 221 30.07 -7.17 7.04
CA LYS A 221 31.28 -7.95 6.70
C LYS A 221 31.96 -7.46 5.42
N ARG A 222 31.21 -7.00 4.44
CA ARG A 222 31.77 -6.49 3.18
C ARG A 222 32.49 -5.15 3.37
N TYR A 223 31.98 -4.31 4.24
CA TYR A 223 32.65 -3.02 4.58
C TYR A 223 33.92 -3.23 5.41
N SER A 224 33.90 -4.14 6.38
CA SER A 224 35.07 -4.46 7.20
C SER A 224 36.26 -5.03 6.40
N HIS A 225 36.05 -5.54 5.19
CA HIS A 225 37.12 -5.99 4.30
C HIS A 225 37.62 -4.94 3.30
N MET A 226 37.00 -3.75 3.28
CA MET A 226 37.43 -2.64 2.40
C MET A 226 38.32 -1.62 3.14
N ASP A 227 38.42 -1.72 4.47
CA ASP A 227 39.24 -0.83 5.31
C ASP A 227 40.59 -1.46 5.72
N VAL A 228 41.06 -2.49 5.04
CA VAL A 228 42.38 -3.11 5.12
C VAL A 228 43.04 -3.08 3.73
#